data_5ba7ba332bd21cb7cb269a7fc9f6382e
#
_entry.id   5ba7ba332bd21cb7cb269a7fc9f6382e
#
_cell.length_a   1.000
_cell.length_b   1.000
_cell.length_c   1.000
_cell.angle_alpha   90.00
_cell.angle_beta   90.00
_cell.angle_gamma   90.00
#
_symmetry.space_group_name_H-M   'P 1'
#
loop_
_entity.id
_entity.type
_entity.pdbx_description
1 polymer ?
#
loop_
_entity_poly.entity_id
_entity_poly.type
_entity_poly.pdbx_seq_one_letter_code
_entity_poly.pdbx_strand_id
1 'polypeptide(L)'
;IVREGGLVSGDEGRELDFAAAMVEAMNLILLSAPECAGMRASLSGLTLSKASTSSRVTDHENATGARLFLALYPCWCHSAVSTVALCLLSRAYAHAAHVARSMGDAESEVTVRALVQIDQLVHLIESPIFANLRLRLLEPNRHPDLMRGLYALLMLLPQSDAFRTLHARLDAVPTLALSRLDVNDGEDGGTGTKSGETGGCLDGGEVDLEALSATYAEVRGRHVRAAEERRVRAMRGRG
;
A
#
# COMPACT_ATOMS: atom_id res chain seq x y z
N ILE A 1 -32.29 13.20 26.54
CA ILE A 1 -31.25 13.40 27.55
C ILE A 1 -29.98 12.77 27.02
N VAL A 2 -29.17 13.63 26.44
CA VAL A 2 -27.85 13.30 25.91
C VAL A 2 -26.92 13.14 27.11
N ARG A 3 -26.32 11.97 27.30
CA ARG A 3 -25.15 11.80 28.15
C ARG A 3 -23.91 11.92 27.25
N GLU A 4 -23.46 13.14 27.06
CA GLU A 4 -22.06 13.44 26.76
C GLU A 4 -21.28 13.25 28.07
N GLY A 5 -20.26 12.43 28.02
CA GLY A 5 -19.42 12.27 29.21
C GLY A 5 -18.35 11.18 29.07
N GLY A 6 -17.28 11.41 28.33
CA GLY A 6 -15.90 11.21 28.80
C GLY A 6 -15.44 9.84 29.30
N LEU A 7 -15.77 8.71 28.64
CA LEU A 7 -15.23 7.39 29.07
C LEU A 7 -14.80 6.47 27.90
N VAL A 8 -14.57 7.01 26.71
CA VAL A 8 -14.35 6.21 25.49
C VAL A 8 -12.89 6.13 25.04
N SER A 9 -12.04 7.07 25.46
CA SER A 9 -10.67 7.24 24.91
C SER A 9 -9.69 6.09 25.23
N GLY A 10 -9.89 5.32 26.30
CA GLY A 10 -8.99 4.20 26.65
C GLY A 10 -9.32 2.90 25.92
N ASP A 11 -10.54 2.78 25.46
CA ASP A 11 -11.06 1.59 24.77
C ASP A 11 -10.82 1.68 23.27
N GLU A 12 -11.00 2.86 22.67
CA GLU A 12 -10.76 3.09 21.24
C GLU A 12 -9.32 2.75 20.82
N GLY A 13 -8.33 3.11 21.66
CA GLY A 13 -6.93 2.77 21.37
C GLY A 13 -6.65 1.26 21.34
N ARG A 14 -7.31 0.49 22.21
CA ARG A 14 -7.19 -0.99 22.22
C ARG A 14 -7.93 -1.62 21.04
N GLU A 15 -9.08 -1.07 20.69
CA GLU A 15 -9.84 -1.51 19.52
C GLU A 15 -9.07 -1.30 18.23
N LEU A 16 -8.40 -0.15 18.08
CA LEU A 16 -7.55 0.14 16.93
C LEU A 16 -6.32 -0.78 16.85
N ASP A 17 -5.67 -1.06 17.99
CA ASP A 17 -4.55 -2.01 18.04
C ASP A 17 -5.00 -3.43 17.69
N PHE A 18 -6.19 -3.84 18.17
CA PHE A 18 -6.80 -5.12 17.82
C PHE A 18 -7.14 -5.18 16.34
N ALA A 19 -7.75 -4.12 15.78
CA ALA A 19 -8.07 -4.05 14.36
C ALA A 19 -6.81 -4.17 13.50
N ALA A 20 -5.73 -3.47 13.86
CA ALA A 20 -4.45 -3.58 13.18
C ALA A 20 -3.89 -5.02 13.22
N ALA A 21 -3.88 -5.64 14.41
CA ALA A 21 -3.40 -7.01 14.58
C ALA A 21 -4.22 -8.03 13.75
N MET A 22 -5.53 -7.84 13.73
CA MET A 22 -6.44 -8.68 12.95
C MET A 22 -6.20 -8.55 11.46
N VAL A 23 -6.03 -7.31 10.97
CA VAL A 23 -5.72 -7.04 9.56
C VAL A 23 -4.38 -7.65 9.16
N GLU A 24 -3.36 -7.57 10.00
CA GLU A 24 -2.06 -8.20 9.74
C GLU A 24 -2.18 -9.72 9.59
N ALA A 25 -2.93 -10.36 10.49
CA ALA A 25 -3.19 -11.80 10.39
C ALA A 25 -3.98 -12.16 9.13
N MET A 26 -5.03 -11.40 8.81
CA MET A 26 -5.83 -11.61 7.60
C MET A 26 -5.00 -11.37 6.33
N ASN A 27 -4.12 -10.37 6.32
CA ASN A 27 -3.23 -10.10 5.20
C ASN A 27 -2.25 -11.26 4.97
N LEU A 28 -1.69 -11.83 6.04
CA LEU A 28 -0.83 -12.99 5.94
C LEU A 28 -1.59 -14.20 5.39
N ILE A 29 -2.81 -14.44 5.85
CA ILE A 29 -3.69 -15.51 5.33
C ILE A 29 -4.01 -15.25 3.86
N LEU A 30 -4.43 -14.04 3.50
CA LEU A 30 -4.71 -13.67 2.12
C LEU A 30 -3.51 -13.98 1.20
N LEU A 31 -2.30 -13.68 1.65
CA LEU A 31 -1.10 -13.83 0.84
C LEU A 31 -0.51 -15.24 0.85
N SER A 32 -0.73 -16.06 1.89
CA SER A 32 -0.08 -17.36 2.03
C SER A 32 -1.01 -18.56 1.87
N ALA A 33 -2.27 -18.44 2.28
CA ALA A 33 -3.19 -19.57 2.29
C ALA A 33 -3.60 -20.01 0.87
N PRO A 34 -3.51 -21.30 0.53
CA PRO A 34 -3.90 -21.80 -0.79
C PRO A 34 -5.39 -21.59 -1.08
N GLU A 35 -6.25 -21.60 -0.07
CA GLU A 35 -7.69 -21.36 -0.18
C GLU A 35 -8.01 -19.95 -0.71
N CYS A 36 -7.11 -18.99 -0.47
CA CYS A 36 -7.25 -17.62 -0.95
C CYS A 36 -6.75 -17.42 -2.40
N ALA A 37 -6.35 -18.50 -3.10
CA ALA A 37 -5.82 -18.39 -4.47
C ALA A 37 -6.81 -17.74 -5.43
N GLY A 38 -8.10 -18.05 -5.35
CA GLY A 38 -9.15 -17.43 -6.16
C GLY A 38 -9.30 -15.92 -5.88
N MET A 39 -9.27 -15.54 -4.60
CA MET A 39 -9.29 -14.13 -4.20
C MET A 39 -8.07 -13.36 -4.74
N ARG A 40 -6.88 -13.94 -4.60
CA ARG A 40 -5.65 -13.34 -5.16
C ARG A 40 -5.71 -13.20 -6.66
N ALA A 41 -6.22 -14.20 -7.37
CA ALA A 41 -6.40 -14.15 -8.81
C ALA A 41 -7.36 -13.01 -9.20
N SER A 42 -8.49 -12.87 -8.52
CA SER A 42 -9.45 -11.78 -8.75
C SER A 42 -8.82 -10.40 -8.48
N LEU A 43 -8.06 -10.25 -7.39
CA LEU A 43 -7.36 -9.00 -7.06
C LEU A 43 -6.24 -8.68 -8.06
N SER A 44 -5.44 -9.67 -8.46
CA SER A 44 -4.33 -9.48 -9.39
C SER A 44 -4.78 -9.35 -10.86
N GLY A 45 -6.00 -9.74 -11.18
CA GLY A 45 -6.64 -9.56 -12.48
C GLY A 45 -6.99 -8.12 -12.82
N LEU A 46 -6.96 -7.22 -11.83
CA LEU A 46 -7.22 -5.80 -12.03
C LEU A 46 -6.27 -5.20 -13.07
N THR A 47 -6.78 -4.85 -14.24
CA THR A 47 -6.06 -4.06 -15.23
C THR A 47 -6.47 -2.61 -15.08
N LEU A 48 -5.57 -1.81 -14.52
CA LEU A 48 -5.66 -0.35 -14.46
C LEU A 48 -5.32 0.28 -15.81
N SER A 49 -5.72 -0.33 -16.92
CA SER A 49 -5.34 0.15 -18.24
C SER A 49 -6.54 0.59 -19.05
N LYS A 50 -6.49 1.84 -19.46
CA LYS A 50 -7.43 2.53 -20.32
C LYS A 50 -7.30 2.14 -21.81
N ALA A 51 -6.81 0.97 -22.13
CA ALA A 51 -6.68 0.57 -23.53
C ALA A 51 -6.78 -0.95 -23.69
N SER A 52 -7.95 -1.41 -24.02
CA SER A 52 -8.16 -2.22 -25.22
C SER A 52 -9.58 -2.78 -25.26
N THR A 53 -10.27 -2.36 -26.27
CA THR A 53 -11.37 -3.04 -26.93
C THR A 53 -11.21 -4.55 -26.85
N SER A 54 -12.26 -5.22 -26.36
CA SER A 54 -12.49 -6.63 -26.59
C SER A 54 -12.28 -7.56 -25.42
N SER A 55 -13.31 -7.75 -24.64
CA SER A 55 -13.91 -9.03 -24.32
C SER A 55 -14.81 -8.92 -23.10
N ARG A 56 -16.08 -9.17 -23.24
CA ARG A 56 -17.10 -9.10 -22.15
C ARG A 56 -16.79 -9.97 -20.93
N VAL A 57 -15.91 -10.95 -21.06
CA VAL A 57 -15.50 -11.84 -19.96
C VAL A 57 -14.49 -11.15 -19.03
N THR A 58 -13.56 -10.38 -19.59
CA THR A 58 -12.54 -9.65 -18.83
C THR A 58 -13.14 -8.49 -18.02
N ASP A 59 -14.21 -7.86 -18.54
CA ASP A 59 -14.87 -6.75 -17.86
C ASP A 59 -15.57 -7.20 -16.57
N HIS A 60 -16.17 -8.41 -16.58
CA HIS A 60 -16.83 -8.93 -15.38
C HIS A 60 -15.83 -9.36 -14.30
N GLU A 61 -14.71 -9.94 -14.67
CA GLU A 61 -13.64 -10.31 -13.73
C GLU A 61 -12.95 -9.08 -13.13
N ASN A 62 -12.68 -8.06 -13.95
CA ASN A 62 -12.14 -6.79 -13.50
C ASN A 62 -13.08 -6.07 -12.52
N ALA A 63 -14.40 -6.04 -12.84
CA ALA A 63 -15.39 -5.45 -11.96
C ALA A 63 -15.50 -6.19 -10.62
N THR A 64 -15.35 -7.52 -10.62
CA THR A 64 -15.35 -8.33 -9.40
C THR A 64 -14.12 -8.05 -8.54
N GLY A 65 -12.94 -7.98 -9.15
CA GLY A 65 -11.69 -7.64 -8.46
C GLY A 65 -11.71 -6.24 -7.86
N ALA A 66 -12.22 -5.25 -8.60
CA ALA A 66 -12.35 -3.87 -8.12
C ALA A 66 -13.29 -3.77 -6.92
N ARG A 67 -14.45 -4.43 -7.00
CA ARG A 67 -15.41 -4.47 -5.87
C ARG A 67 -14.80 -5.15 -4.65
N LEU A 68 -14.06 -6.24 -4.84
CA LEU A 68 -13.37 -6.93 -3.76
C LEU A 68 -12.30 -6.04 -3.14
N PHE A 69 -11.48 -5.37 -3.95
CA PHE A 69 -10.47 -4.41 -3.49
C PHE A 69 -11.11 -3.30 -2.64
N LEU A 70 -12.14 -2.64 -3.15
CA LEU A 70 -12.84 -1.57 -2.45
C LEU A 70 -13.51 -2.03 -1.15
N ALA A 71 -13.99 -3.27 -1.10
CA ALA A 71 -14.58 -3.84 0.12
C ALA A 71 -13.52 -4.14 1.19
N LEU A 72 -12.33 -4.58 0.80
CA LEU A 72 -11.23 -4.90 1.71
C LEU A 72 -10.46 -3.64 2.17
N TYR A 73 -10.32 -2.67 1.29
CA TYR A 73 -9.42 -1.54 1.45
C TYR A 73 -9.60 -0.76 2.76
N PRO A 74 -10.82 -0.36 3.19
CA PRO A 74 -10.99 0.40 4.44
C PRO A 74 -10.51 -0.36 5.68
N CYS A 75 -10.68 -1.69 5.69
CA CYS A 75 -10.17 -2.52 6.78
C CYS A 75 -8.65 -2.61 6.73
N TRP A 76 -8.06 -2.76 5.54
CA TRP A 76 -6.60 -2.86 5.38
C TRP A 76 -5.86 -1.60 5.79
N CYS A 77 -6.50 -0.42 5.72
CA CYS A 77 -5.93 0.87 6.17
C CYS A 77 -5.52 0.90 7.66
N HIS A 78 -5.97 -0.05 8.48
CA HIS A 78 -5.52 -0.17 9.87
C HIS A 78 -4.05 -0.61 10.01
N SER A 79 -3.45 -1.22 8.97
CA SER A 79 -2.03 -1.56 8.92
C SER A 79 -1.42 -1.05 7.62
N ALA A 80 -0.49 -0.10 7.70
CA ALA A 80 0.14 0.53 6.53
C ALA A 80 0.84 -0.52 5.63
N VAL A 81 1.57 -1.46 6.23
CA VAL A 81 2.26 -2.52 5.46
C VAL A 81 1.26 -3.45 4.77
N SER A 82 0.17 -3.80 5.45
CA SER A 82 -0.90 -4.60 4.85
C SER A 82 -1.60 -3.86 3.71
N THR A 83 -1.80 -2.55 3.85
CA THR A 83 -2.33 -1.69 2.77
C THR A 83 -1.40 -1.71 1.56
N VAL A 84 -0.09 -1.54 1.76
CA VAL A 84 0.90 -1.63 0.68
C VAL A 84 0.84 -3.02 0.02
N ALA A 85 0.79 -4.09 0.80
CA ALA A 85 0.73 -5.46 0.27
C ALA A 85 -0.52 -5.68 -0.60
N LEU A 86 -1.70 -5.22 -0.14
CA LEU A 86 -2.94 -5.29 -0.90
C LEU A 86 -2.85 -4.48 -2.20
N CYS A 87 -2.30 -3.27 -2.14
CA CYS A 87 -2.11 -2.40 -3.31
C CYS A 87 -1.11 -3.00 -4.32
N LEU A 88 -0.02 -3.61 -3.86
CA LEU A 88 0.94 -4.30 -4.73
C LEU A 88 0.29 -5.51 -5.42
N LEU A 89 -0.51 -6.29 -4.69
CA LEU A 89 -1.24 -7.44 -5.23
C LEU A 89 -2.27 -6.99 -6.29
N SER A 90 -3.00 -5.91 -6.01
CA SER A 90 -4.06 -5.35 -6.86
C SER A 90 -3.55 -4.38 -7.93
N ARG A 91 -2.23 -4.26 -8.10
CA ARG A 91 -1.59 -3.38 -9.09
C ARG A 91 -1.87 -1.88 -8.91
N ALA A 92 -2.34 -1.46 -7.75
CA ALA A 92 -2.53 -0.06 -7.39
C ALA A 92 -1.18 0.57 -6.97
N TYR A 93 -0.18 0.55 -7.88
CA TYR A 93 1.21 0.88 -7.57
C TYR A 93 1.41 2.33 -7.16
N ALA A 94 0.71 3.28 -7.76
CA ALA A 94 0.78 4.69 -7.40
C ALA A 94 0.37 4.90 -5.94
N HIS A 95 -0.72 4.23 -5.53
CA HIS A 95 -1.18 4.30 -4.15
C HIS A 95 -0.26 3.55 -3.18
N ALA A 96 0.27 2.38 -3.59
CA ALA A 96 1.28 1.65 -2.81
C ALA A 96 2.52 2.53 -2.54
N ALA A 97 3.00 3.25 -3.56
CA ALA A 97 4.13 4.16 -3.43
C ALA A 97 3.82 5.36 -2.52
N HIS A 98 2.60 5.89 -2.59
CA HIS A 98 2.14 6.95 -1.69
C HIS A 98 2.14 6.50 -0.24
N VAL A 99 1.52 5.36 0.06
CA VAL A 99 1.45 4.79 1.42
C VAL A 99 2.85 4.45 1.94
N ALA A 100 3.71 3.81 1.13
CA ALA A 100 5.07 3.46 1.53
C ALA A 100 5.91 4.70 1.88
N ARG A 101 5.81 5.77 1.09
CA ARG A 101 6.49 7.06 1.40
C ARG A 101 5.95 7.69 2.67
N SER A 102 4.64 7.71 2.86
CA SER A 102 4.03 8.28 4.08
C SER A 102 4.44 7.58 5.37
N MET A 103 4.91 6.33 5.29
CA MET A 103 5.49 5.63 6.44
C MET A 103 6.86 6.18 6.82
N GLY A 104 7.64 6.69 5.86
CA GLY A 104 8.96 7.27 6.08
C GLY A 104 8.91 8.74 6.52
N ASP A 105 7.91 9.49 6.05
CA ASP A 105 7.77 10.92 6.33
C ASP A 105 7.10 11.21 7.68
N ALA A 106 6.45 10.21 8.27
CA ALA A 106 5.77 10.39 9.54
C ALA A 106 6.80 10.59 10.65
N GLU A 107 6.64 11.65 11.45
CA GLU A 107 7.32 11.81 12.75
C GLU A 107 7.06 10.64 13.71
N SER A 108 6.20 9.70 13.31
CA SER A 108 5.97 8.45 14.00
C SER A 108 7.11 7.47 13.66
N GLU A 109 7.92 7.16 14.66
CA GLU A 109 8.92 6.10 14.61
C GLU A 109 8.35 4.85 13.93
N VAL A 110 9.02 4.38 12.89
CA VAL A 110 8.70 3.09 12.26
C VAL A 110 8.81 2.02 13.34
N THR A 111 7.69 1.45 13.75
CA THR A 111 7.68 0.49 14.86
C THR A 111 8.43 -0.80 14.45
N VAL A 112 9.06 -1.47 15.41
CA VAL A 112 9.68 -2.79 15.19
C VAL A 112 8.69 -3.76 14.54
N ARG A 113 7.40 -3.67 14.90
CA ARG A 113 6.33 -4.46 14.33
C ARG A 113 6.17 -4.20 12.82
N ALA A 114 6.19 -2.92 12.40
CA ALA A 114 6.14 -2.55 10.99
C ALA A 114 7.35 -3.07 10.22
N LEU A 115 8.56 -3.00 10.82
CA LEU A 115 9.78 -3.54 10.20
C LEU A 115 9.69 -5.05 9.96
N VAL A 116 9.20 -5.80 10.94
CA VAL A 116 8.97 -7.26 10.80
C VAL A 116 7.97 -7.55 9.69
N GLN A 117 6.92 -6.75 9.57
CA GLN A 117 5.93 -6.92 8.49
C GLN A 117 6.51 -6.59 7.11
N ILE A 118 7.33 -5.54 7.01
CA ILE A 118 8.03 -5.20 5.74
C ILE A 118 8.98 -6.34 5.36
N ASP A 119 9.72 -6.88 6.33
CA ASP A 119 10.60 -8.03 6.13
C ASP A 119 9.83 -9.23 5.56
N GLN A 120 8.70 -9.58 6.18
CA GLN A 120 7.80 -10.64 5.69
C GLN A 120 7.24 -10.33 4.30
N LEU A 121 6.86 -9.08 4.02
CA LEU A 121 6.37 -8.67 2.72
C LEU A 121 7.44 -8.85 1.64
N VAL A 122 8.70 -8.50 1.91
CA VAL A 122 9.81 -8.70 0.98
C VAL A 122 10.00 -10.18 0.67
N HIS A 123 9.96 -11.06 1.66
CA HIS A 123 10.01 -12.50 1.44
C HIS A 123 8.83 -12.99 0.59
N LEU A 124 7.63 -12.45 0.78
CA LEU A 124 6.46 -12.78 -0.02
C LEU A 124 6.58 -12.25 -1.46
N ILE A 125 7.23 -11.10 -1.69
CA ILE A 125 7.50 -10.56 -3.03
C ILE A 125 8.36 -11.54 -3.83
N GLU A 126 9.28 -12.27 -3.19
CA GLU A 126 10.08 -13.32 -3.83
C GLU A 126 9.31 -14.63 -4.06
N SER A 127 8.16 -14.82 -3.42
CA SER A 127 7.33 -16.01 -3.59
C SER A 127 6.60 -16.03 -4.94
N PRO A 128 6.06 -17.18 -5.37
CA PRO A 128 5.28 -17.28 -6.60
C PRO A 128 4.05 -16.36 -6.65
N ILE A 129 3.53 -15.93 -5.50
CA ILE A 129 2.33 -15.08 -5.39
C ILE A 129 2.54 -13.74 -6.10
N PHE A 130 3.72 -13.17 -5.98
CA PHE A 130 4.09 -11.91 -6.62
C PHE A 130 4.93 -12.09 -7.91
N ALA A 131 4.84 -13.26 -8.58
CA ALA A 131 5.56 -13.48 -9.83
C ALA A 131 5.24 -12.41 -10.88
N ASN A 132 3.97 -12.03 -11.02
CA ASN A 132 3.54 -10.97 -11.95
C ASN A 132 4.16 -9.61 -11.61
N LEU A 133 4.32 -9.27 -10.32
CA LEU A 133 4.99 -8.05 -9.90
C LEU A 133 6.46 -8.07 -10.34
N ARG A 134 7.17 -9.18 -10.10
CA ARG A 134 8.57 -9.33 -10.52
C ARG A 134 8.75 -9.23 -12.03
N LEU A 135 7.83 -9.78 -12.82
CA LEU A 135 7.86 -9.61 -14.28
C LEU A 135 7.71 -8.15 -14.70
N ARG A 136 6.91 -7.36 -13.97
CA ARG A 136 6.73 -5.92 -14.26
C ARG A 136 7.96 -5.09 -13.93
N LEU A 137 8.83 -5.54 -13.04
CA LEU A 137 10.12 -4.88 -12.77
C LEU A 137 11.07 -4.94 -13.97
N LEU A 138 10.84 -5.83 -14.93
CA LEU A 138 11.61 -5.87 -16.18
C LEU A 138 11.25 -4.73 -17.13
N GLU A 139 10.10 -4.08 -16.93
CA GLU A 139 9.62 -2.94 -17.73
C GLU A 139 9.40 -1.70 -16.82
N PRO A 140 10.45 -1.16 -16.18
CA PRO A 140 10.32 -0.10 -15.19
C PRO A 140 9.72 1.20 -15.76
N ASN A 141 9.93 1.46 -17.05
CA ASN A 141 9.34 2.61 -17.75
C ASN A 141 7.81 2.58 -17.81
N ARG A 142 7.21 1.39 -17.79
CA ARG A 142 5.76 1.23 -17.76
C ARG A 142 5.17 1.27 -16.35
N HIS A 143 6.00 0.99 -15.36
CA HIS A 143 5.58 0.87 -13.97
C HIS A 143 6.49 1.69 -13.02
N PRO A 144 6.65 3.01 -13.24
CA PRO A 144 7.54 3.84 -12.44
C PRO A 144 7.12 3.88 -10.96
N ASP A 145 5.81 3.88 -10.69
CA ASP A 145 5.30 3.91 -9.32
C ASP A 145 5.58 2.61 -8.55
N LEU A 146 5.65 1.46 -9.26
CA LEU A 146 6.10 0.22 -8.64
C LEU A 146 7.53 0.36 -8.12
N MET A 147 8.41 0.92 -8.96
CA MET A 147 9.80 1.17 -8.56
C MET A 147 9.88 2.13 -7.36
N ARG A 148 9.15 3.25 -7.43
CA ARG A 148 9.09 4.24 -6.33
C ARG A 148 8.62 3.60 -5.03
N GLY A 149 7.59 2.76 -5.08
CA GLY A 149 7.06 2.06 -3.91
C GLY A 149 8.06 1.08 -3.30
N LEU A 150 8.75 0.30 -4.12
CA LEU A 150 9.75 -0.66 -3.63
C LEU A 150 11.00 0.04 -3.09
N TYR A 151 11.46 1.14 -3.71
CA TYR A 151 12.54 1.95 -3.14
C TYR A 151 12.12 2.59 -1.81
N ALA A 152 10.88 3.08 -1.68
CA ALA A 152 10.38 3.60 -0.41
C ALA A 152 10.41 2.53 0.69
N LEU A 153 10.00 1.28 0.38
CA LEU A 153 10.10 0.17 1.33
C LEU A 153 11.56 -0.17 1.67
N LEU A 154 12.47 -0.13 0.69
CA LEU A 154 13.89 -0.39 0.89
C LEU A 154 14.49 0.62 1.88
N MET A 155 14.12 1.89 1.76
CA MET A 155 14.61 2.98 2.64
C MET A 155 14.12 2.86 4.08
N LEU A 156 13.04 2.11 4.33
CA LEU A 156 12.53 1.85 5.68
C LEU A 156 13.24 0.68 6.36
N LEU A 157 13.82 -0.23 5.59
CA LEU A 157 14.44 -1.44 6.13
C LEU A 157 15.80 -1.16 6.75
N PRO A 158 16.11 -1.74 7.93
CA PRO A 158 17.48 -1.85 8.41
C PRO A 158 18.27 -2.76 7.48
N GLN A 159 19.60 -2.82 7.64
CA GLN A 159 20.48 -3.70 6.86
C GLN A 159 20.29 -5.18 7.24
N SER A 160 19.11 -5.71 6.96
CA SER A 160 18.68 -7.09 7.18
C SER A 160 18.83 -7.95 5.93
N ASP A 161 18.48 -9.23 6.03
CA ASP A 161 18.41 -10.12 4.86
C ASP A 161 17.35 -9.67 3.88
N ALA A 162 16.21 -9.15 4.36
CA ALA A 162 15.17 -8.58 3.52
C ALA A 162 15.68 -7.35 2.75
N PHE A 163 16.44 -6.46 3.41
CA PHE A 163 17.11 -5.34 2.73
C PHE A 163 17.98 -5.83 1.58
N ARG A 164 18.87 -6.80 1.85
CA ARG A 164 19.79 -7.35 0.83
C ARG A 164 19.02 -7.98 -0.34
N THR A 165 17.96 -8.71 -0.03
CA THR A 165 17.11 -9.37 -1.04
C THR A 165 16.41 -8.35 -1.93
N LEU A 166 15.77 -7.34 -1.34
CA LEU A 166 15.08 -6.30 -2.09
C LEU A 166 16.05 -5.43 -2.88
N HIS A 167 17.19 -5.05 -2.27
CA HIS A 167 18.25 -4.28 -2.94
C HIS A 167 18.78 -5.03 -4.17
N ALA A 168 19.15 -6.30 -4.03
CA ALA A 168 19.63 -7.11 -5.15
C ALA A 168 18.57 -7.25 -6.26
N ARG A 169 17.30 -7.31 -5.89
CA ARG A 169 16.20 -7.33 -6.87
C ARG A 169 16.10 -6.02 -7.65
N LEU A 170 16.22 -4.88 -6.98
CA LEU A 170 16.16 -3.57 -7.60
C LEU A 170 17.41 -3.26 -8.44
N ASP A 171 18.59 -3.69 -7.99
CA ASP A 171 19.84 -3.56 -8.76
C ASP A 171 19.82 -4.36 -10.07
N ALA A 172 19.07 -5.45 -10.11
CA ALA A 172 18.92 -6.27 -11.32
C ALA A 172 18.03 -5.61 -12.38
N VAL A 173 17.36 -4.49 -12.06
CA VAL A 173 16.54 -3.74 -13.02
C VAL A 173 17.45 -2.96 -13.99
N PRO A 174 17.17 -2.96 -15.32
CA PRO A 174 17.99 -2.25 -16.28
C PRO A 174 18.13 -0.74 -15.99
N THR A 175 19.36 -0.29 -15.72
CA THR A 175 19.68 1.08 -15.28
C THR A 175 19.32 2.18 -16.29
N LEU A 176 19.27 1.87 -17.58
CA LEU A 176 18.86 2.82 -18.63
C LEU A 176 17.41 3.32 -18.46
N ALA A 177 16.62 2.61 -17.69
CA ALA A 177 15.25 2.99 -17.41
C ALA A 177 15.13 3.87 -16.13
N LEU A 178 16.09 3.79 -15.21
CA LEU A 178 16.09 4.55 -13.96
C LEU A 178 16.43 6.02 -14.16
N SER A 179 17.30 6.36 -15.11
CA SER A 179 17.71 7.74 -15.38
C SER A 179 16.56 8.65 -15.86
N ARG A 180 15.42 8.09 -16.24
CA ARG A 180 14.21 8.85 -16.60
C ARG A 180 13.27 9.11 -15.43
N LEU A 181 13.45 8.44 -14.30
CA LEU A 181 12.64 8.63 -13.10
C LEU A 181 13.06 9.90 -12.33
N ASP A 182 14.37 10.23 -12.34
CA ASP A 182 14.94 11.38 -11.63
C ASP A 182 14.64 12.73 -12.31
N VAL A 183 14.29 12.74 -13.59
CA VAL A 183 14.06 13.98 -14.35
C VAL A 183 12.66 14.55 -14.11
N ASN A 184 11.70 13.77 -13.60
CA ASN A 184 10.32 14.24 -13.42
C ASN A 184 10.01 14.81 -12.02
N ASP A 185 10.92 14.72 -11.06
CA ASP A 185 10.70 15.27 -9.71
C ASP A 185 11.25 16.71 -9.55
N GLY A 186 11.75 17.35 -10.60
CA GLY A 186 12.50 18.60 -10.52
C GLY A 186 12.06 19.80 -11.37
N GLU A 187 10.92 19.80 -12.06
CA GLU A 187 10.48 21.00 -12.80
C GLU A 187 8.97 21.26 -12.65
N ASP A 188 8.66 22.02 -11.61
CA ASP A 188 7.49 22.90 -11.61
C ASP A 188 7.89 24.23 -12.27
N GLY A 189 7.52 24.43 -13.52
CA GLY A 189 7.80 25.68 -14.21
C GLY A 189 7.63 25.65 -15.73
N GLY A 190 6.40 25.67 -16.24
CA GLY A 190 6.08 26.40 -17.49
C GLY A 190 5.96 25.61 -18.79
N THR A 191 4.75 25.64 -19.32
CA THR A 191 4.29 25.51 -20.72
C THR A 191 4.30 24.12 -21.40
N GLY A 192 3.13 23.51 -21.37
CA GLY A 192 2.46 23.04 -22.59
C GLY A 192 3.00 21.83 -23.32
N THR A 193 2.72 20.64 -22.82
CA THR A 193 2.12 19.58 -23.65
C THR A 193 1.52 18.51 -22.72
N LYS A 194 0.21 18.39 -22.75
CA LYS A 194 -0.53 17.39 -22.01
C LYS A 194 -0.23 16.00 -22.56
N SER A 195 0.60 15.25 -21.90
CA SER A 195 0.68 13.81 -21.93
C SER A 195 1.11 13.30 -20.56
N GLY A 196 0.27 13.61 -19.55
CA GLY A 196 0.37 13.13 -18.19
C GLY A 196 -0.87 12.31 -17.88
N GLU A 197 -0.84 11.02 -18.09
CA GLU A 197 -1.84 10.12 -17.52
C GLU A 197 -1.27 9.48 -16.26
N THR A 198 -1.21 10.27 -15.20
CA THR A 198 -1.12 9.80 -13.81
C THR A 198 -2.53 9.62 -13.25
N GLY A 199 -3.28 8.72 -13.83
CA GLY A 199 -4.60 8.36 -13.37
C GLY A 199 -4.83 6.91 -13.70
N GLY A 200 -4.53 6.00 -12.79
CA GLY A 200 -4.95 4.61 -12.90
C GLY A 200 -6.46 4.56 -12.72
N CYS A 201 -7.23 4.77 -13.79
CA CYS A 201 -8.67 4.54 -13.79
C CYS A 201 -8.92 3.04 -13.86
N LEU A 202 -9.65 2.51 -12.89
CA LEU A 202 -10.31 1.22 -13.00
C LEU A 202 -11.55 1.42 -13.86
N ASP A 203 -11.52 0.92 -15.09
CA ASP A 203 -12.69 0.93 -15.96
C ASP A 203 -13.69 -0.14 -15.50
N GLY A 204 -14.87 0.30 -15.11
CA GLY A 204 -15.93 -0.52 -14.52
C GLY A 204 -16.30 -0.15 -13.09
N GLY A 205 -15.59 0.75 -12.47
CA GLY A 205 -15.77 1.39 -11.18
C GLY A 205 -14.50 2.17 -10.91
N GLU A 206 -14.55 3.45 -11.26
CA GLU A 206 -13.44 4.39 -11.07
C GLU A 206 -13.00 4.38 -9.61
N VAL A 207 -11.91 3.66 -9.32
CA VAL A 207 -11.28 3.77 -8.00
C VAL A 207 -10.49 5.06 -8.03
N ASP A 208 -11.11 6.08 -7.49
CA ASP A 208 -10.49 7.37 -7.30
C ASP A 208 -9.33 7.25 -6.31
N LEU A 209 -8.13 7.50 -6.82
CA LEU A 209 -6.89 7.47 -6.02
C LEU A 209 -6.95 8.48 -4.87
N GLU A 210 -7.64 9.59 -5.09
CA GLU A 210 -7.84 10.64 -4.08
C GLU A 210 -8.75 10.13 -2.97
N ALA A 211 -9.84 9.42 -3.30
CA ALA A 211 -10.72 8.78 -2.33
C ALA A 211 -10.01 7.70 -1.51
N LEU A 212 -9.13 6.91 -2.14
CA LEU A 212 -8.28 5.94 -1.41
C LEU A 212 -7.34 6.65 -0.44
N SER A 213 -6.68 7.71 -0.90
CA SER A 213 -5.75 8.48 -0.06
C SER A 213 -6.47 9.15 1.12
N ALA A 214 -7.67 9.68 0.89
CA ALA A 214 -8.51 10.26 1.94
C ALA A 214 -8.92 9.20 2.98
N THR A 215 -9.37 8.03 2.55
CA THR A 215 -9.73 6.91 3.44
C THR A 215 -8.53 6.44 4.27
N TYR A 216 -7.36 6.31 3.64
CA TYR A 216 -6.13 5.94 4.35
C TYR A 216 -5.74 7.00 5.38
N ALA A 217 -5.76 8.27 5.01
CA ALA A 217 -5.41 9.38 5.89
C ALA A 217 -6.36 9.46 7.10
N GLU A 218 -7.66 9.25 6.90
CA GLU A 218 -8.65 9.22 7.98
C GLU A 218 -8.36 8.11 8.99
N VAL A 219 -8.21 6.86 8.53
CA VAL A 219 -7.92 5.72 9.40
C VAL A 219 -6.58 5.90 10.10
N ARG A 220 -5.55 6.32 9.35
CA ARG A 220 -4.23 6.59 9.92
C ARG A 220 -4.27 7.69 10.98
N GLY A 221 -5.02 8.77 10.72
CA GLY A 221 -5.23 9.87 11.68
C GLY A 221 -5.85 9.40 13.01
N ARG A 222 -6.76 8.42 12.98
CA ARG A 222 -7.31 7.81 14.21
C ARG A 222 -6.23 7.08 15.00
N HIS A 223 -5.39 6.29 14.36
CA HIS A 223 -4.27 5.60 15.01
C HIS A 223 -3.26 6.57 15.63
N VAL A 224 -2.91 7.65 14.93
CA VAL A 224 -1.97 8.67 15.42
C VAL A 224 -2.55 9.37 16.65
N ARG A 225 -3.81 9.80 16.61
CA ARG A 225 -4.47 10.43 17.76
C ARG A 225 -4.52 9.51 18.97
N ALA A 226 -4.90 8.24 18.78
CA ALA A 226 -4.94 7.26 19.86
C ALA A 226 -3.55 6.98 20.48
N ALA A 227 -2.50 6.98 19.65
CA ALA A 227 -1.12 6.82 20.11
C ALA A 227 -0.66 8.03 20.92
N GLU A 228 -0.95 9.25 20.47
CA GLU A 228 -0.60 10.49 21.19
C GLU A 228 -1.32 10.60 22.52
N GLU A 229 -2.61 10.28 22.57
CA GLU A 229 -3.36 10.25 23.83
C GLU A 229 -2.77 9.26 24.84
N ARG A 230 -2.34 8.08 24.39
CA ARG A 230 -1.65 7.10 25.24
C ARG A 230 -0.33 7.67 25.77
N ARG A 231 0.45 8.36 24.93
CA ARG A 231 1.72 8.99 25.30
C ARG A 231 1.51 10.06 26.37
N VAL A 232 0.54 10.96 26.15
CA VAL A 232 0.19 12.02 27.12
C VAL A 232 -0.29 11.43 28.46
N ARG A 233 -1.12 10.39 28.40
CA ARG A 233 -1.62 9.70 29.62
C ARG A 233 -0.48 9.03 30.39
N ALA A 234 0.46 8.38 29.69
CA ALA A 234 1.63 7.77 30.32
C ALA A 234 2.54 8.80 31.01
N MET A 235 2.68 9.98 30.44
CA MET A 235 3.44 11.09 31.07
C MET A 235 2.74 11.62 32.34
N ARG A 236 1.42 11.78 32.31
CA ARG A 236 0.63 12.26 33.47
C ARG A 236 0.58 11.26 34.63
N GLY A 237 0.72 9.97 34.36
CA GLY A 237 0.72 8.93 35.40
C GLY A 237 2.07 8.73 36.10
N ARG A 238 3.11 9.41 35.68
CA ARG A 238 4.47 9.34 36.26
C ARG A 238 4.83 10.54 37.15
N GLY A 239 3.96 11.52 37.28
CA GLY A 239 4.10 12.67 38.15
C GLY A 239 3.15 12.56 39.35
#